data_d42d1f30356c183e5adb5951e59f6918
#
_entry.id   d42d1f30356c183e5adb5951e59f6918
#
_cell.length_a   1.000
_cell.length_b   1.000
_cell.length_c   1.000
_cell.angle_alpha   90.00
_cell.angle_beta   90.00
_cell.angle_gamma   90.00
#
_symmetry.space_group_name_H-M   'P 1'
#
loop_
_entity.id
_entity.type
_entity.pdbx_description
1 polymer ?
#
loop_
_entity_poly.entity_id
_entity_poly.type
_entity_poly.pdbx_seq_one_letter_code
_entity_poly.pdbx_strand_id
1 'polypeptide(L)'
;MPEPGGNAYGSRVHEAALGPLEHAIAQTWSELLGRIQVGRRDHFFELGGHSLLAVKAADRIARRIGQAVPVSLLYRNPQLQSLAEALSAGMGASSGGLVPLNHRPGAPTLFLLHPVGGDVWCYQDLADSPTMDLALAGLARAGAEPGGRMRYQGIVTMAHHHAERIIEHQPQGPYCLAGWSMGGLIAMEVAAVLTQRGHRVAFLGLIDSALQERFVGECDFASARRWLRAQPGSGRLRRTLALNALACHDYRPGQRGLRAHYYLAAELSDDHDGPRRLAQCFEAPLELRSFAASHDTIVRRPVADALAGTLSRDVHRALNAISS
;
A
#
# COMPACT_ATOMS: atom_id res chain seq x y z
N MET A 1 -6.25 -44.75 19.51
CA MET A 1 -5.49 -43.97 18.51
C MET A 1 -4.69 -42.91 19.26
N PRO A 2 -3.37 -42.84 19.20
CA PRO A 2 -2.59 -41.82 19.89
C PRO A 2 -2.76 -40.45 19.18
N GLU A 3 -2.84 -39.39 19.99
CA GLU A 3 -2.87 -38.01 19.57
C GLU A 3 -1.59 -37.64 18.79
N PRO A 4 -1.63 -36.81 17.74
CA PRO A 4 -0.44 -36.36 17.06
C PRO A 4 0.32 -35.39 17.95
N GLY A 5 1.48 -35.83 18.45
CA GLY A 5 2.42 -35.05 19.24
C GLY A 5 2.90 -33.82 18.47
N GLY A 6 2.64 -32.65 19.06
CA GLY A 6 3.24 -31.39 18.61
C GLY A 6 4.72 -31.35 18.95
N ASN A 7 5.59 -31.49 17.96
CA ASN A 7 6.97 -30.97 17.97
C ASN A 7 7.59 -31.17 16.59
N ALA A 8 7.23 -30.32 15.64
CA ALA A 8 7.87 -30.24 14.32
C ALA A 8 8.61 -28.90 14.09
N TYR A 9 8.92 -28.17 15.15
CA TYR A 9 9.80 -27.00 15.04
C TYR A 9 11.08 -27.28 15.82
N GLY A 10 12.19 -27.42 15.05
CA GLY A 10 13.51 -27.64 15.60
C GLY A 10 13.80 -26.63 16.72
N SER A 11 14.44 -27.12 17.79
CA SER A 11 14.81 -26.38 18.99
C SER A 11 15.72 -25.17 18.67
N ARG A 12 15.13 -24.03 18.24
CA ARG A 12 15.82 -22.75 18.34
C ARG A 12 15.94 -22.43 19.83
N VAL A 13 17.14 -22.20 20.29
CA VAL A 13 17.41 -21.74 21.66
C VAL A 13 16.55 -20.49 21.90
N HIS A 14 15.64 -20.56 22.89
CA HIS A 14 14.80 -19.42 23.25
C HIS A 14 15.70 -18.32 23.84
N GLU A 15 15.87 -17.23 23.10
CA GLU A 15 16.52 -16.02 23.58
C GLU A 15 15.46 -15.05 24.10
N ALA A 16 15.51 -14.70 25.39
CA ALA A 16 14.55 -13.77 25.97
C ALA A 16 14.64 -12.37 25.36
N ALA A 17 13.51 -11.66 25.34
CA ALA A 17 13.45 -10.26 24.92
C ALA A 17 14.34 -9.38 25.80
N LEU A 18 15.02 -8.40 25.20
CA LEU A 18 15.91 -7.46 25.87
C LEU A 18 15.37 -6.03 25.82
N GLY A 19 15.43 -5.35 26.95
CA GLY A 19 15.00 -3.96 27.06
C GLY A 19 13.50 -3.72 26.91
N PRO A 20 13.03 -2.51 27.19
CA PRO A 20 11.61 -2.20 27.25
C PRO A 20 10.86 -2.40 25.93
N LEU A 21 11.50 -2.11 24.81
CA LEU A 21 10.89 -2.17 23.50
C LEU A 21 10.66 -3.62 23.04
N GLU A 22 11.66 -4.48 23.16
CA GLU A 22 11.50 -5.91 22.84
C GLU A 22 10.46 -6.57 23.75
N HIS A 23 10.43 -6.23 25.04
CA HIS A 23 9.41 -6.73 25.96
C HIS A 23 7.99 -6.29 25.56
N ALA A 24 7.81 -5.03 25.13
CA ALA A 24 6.51 -4.55 24.66
C ALA A 24 6.03 -5.30 23.42
N ILE A 25 6.95 -5.61 22.49
CA ILE A 25 6.67 -6.39 21.27
C ILE A 25 6.36 -7.85 21.66
N ALA A 26 7.22 -8.50 22.48
CA ALA A 26 7.05 -9.88 22.90
C ALA A 26 5.72 -10.11 23.60
N GLN A 27 5.36 -9.23 24.54
CA GLN A 27 4.09 -9.28 25.24
C GLN A 27 2.90 -9.13 24.29
N THR A 28 3.00 -8.21 23.33
CA THR A 28 1.93 -8.01 22.35
C THR A 28 1.74 -9.23 21.45
N TRP A 29 2.83 -9.85 20.99
CA TRP A 29 2.77 -11.04 20.16
C TRP A 29 2.25 -12.23 20.95
N SER A 30 2.71 -12.42 22.21
CA SER A 30 2.23 -13.46 23.13
C SER A 30 0.71 -13.40 23.29
N GLU A 31 0.16 -12.22 23.58
CA GLU A 31 -1.29 -12.01 23.74
C GLU A 31 -2.09 -12.26 22.45
N LEU A 32 -1.56 -11.86 21.29
CA LEU A 32 -2.25 -11.98 20.01
C LEU A 32 -2.18 -13.38 19.41
N LEU A 33 -1.07 -14.06 19.60
CA LEU A 33 -0.79 -15.38 19.02
C LEU A 33 -1.12 -16.54 19.97
N GLY A 34 -1.53 -16.23 21.22
CA GLY A 34 -1.84 -17.25 22.23
C GLY A 34 -0.61 -18.06 22.65
N ARG A 35 0.58 -17.43 22.63
CA ARG A 35 1.85 -18.07 23.00
C ARG A 35 2.26 -17.67 24.41
N ILE A 36 2.81 -18.62 25.17
CA ILE A 36 3.24 -18.35 26.55
C ILE A 36 4.54 -17.54 26.57
N GLN A 37 5.42 -17.78 25.61
CA GLN A 37 6.71 -17.08 25.48
C GLN A 37 6.99 -16.75 24.03
N VAL A 38 7.52 -15.54 23.79
CA VAL A 38 8.01 -15.06 22.50
C VAL A 38 9.44 -14.55 22.71
N GLY A 39 10.37 -15.12 21.98
CA GLY A 39 11.79 -14.80 22.04
C GLY A 39 12.22 -13.76 21.00
N ARG A 40 13.43 -13.18 21.18
CA ARG A 40 13.98 -12.15 20.27
C ARG A 40 14.12 -12.60 18.83
N ARG A 41 14.38 -13.91 18.60
CA ARG A 41 14.59 -14.49 17.28
C ARG A 41 13.34 -15.05 16.65
N ASP A 42 12.22 -14.96 17.35
CA ASP A 42 10.96 -15.45 16.84
C ASP A 42 10.44 -14.59 15.72
N HIS A 43 9.85 -15.25 14.72
CA HIS A 43 9.31 -14.64 13.52
C HIS A 43 7.79 -14.60 13.61
N PHE A 44 7.19 -13.41 13.53
CA PHE A 44 5.76 -13.18 13.75
C PHE A 44 4.86 -14.11 12.92
N PHE A 45 5.17 -14.26 11.63
CA PHE A 45 4.34 -15.08 10.73
C PHE A 45 4.57 -16.58 10.94
N GLU A 46 5.78 -17.02 11.30
CA GLU A 46 6.07 -18.41 11.66
C GLU A 46 5.36 -18.83 12.94
N LEU A 47 5.14 -17.91 13.88
CA LEU A 47 4.38 -18.13 15.09
C LEU A 47 2.86 -18.22 14.88
N GLY A 48 2.38 -18.08 13.63
CA GLY A 48 0.96 -18.11 13.28
C GLY A 48 0.35 -16.71 13.09
N GLY A 49 1.17 -15.67 13.04
CA GLY A 49 0.74 -14.33 12.65
C GLY A 49 0.28 -14.31 11.19
N HIS A 50 -0.75 -13.54 10.91
CA HIS A 50 -1.26 -13.27 9.56
C HIS A 50 -1.60 -11.79 9.41
N SER A 51 -1.95 -11.36 8.21
CA SER A 51 -2.15 -9.93 7.89
C SER A 51 -3.05 -9.18 8.89
N LEU A 52 -4.16 -9.80 9.32
CA LEU A 52 -5.06 -9.20 10.31
C LEU A 52 -4.41 -9.05 11.68
N LEU A 53 -3.66 -10.08 12.12
CA LEU A 53 -2.94 -10.03 13.38
C LEU A 53 -1.77 -9.06 13.33
N ALA A 54 -1.11 -8.89 12.17
CA ALA A 54 -0.05 -7.90 11.97
C ALA A 54 -0.56 -6.46 12.18
N VAL A 55 -1.74 -6.14 11.66
CA VAL A 55 -2.40 -4.83 11.91
C VAL A 55 -2.70 -4.62 13.39
N LYS A 56 -3.24 -5.66 14.07
CA LYS A 56 -3.52 -5.59 15.50
C LYS A 56 -2.24 -5.48 16.33
N ALA A 57 -1.18 -6.18 15.93
CA ALA A 57 0.12 -6.13 16.60
C ALA A 57 0.73 -4.72 16.50
N ALA A 58 0.79 -4.16 15.31
CA ALA A 58 1.30 -2.82 15.08
C ALA A 58 0.55 -1.76 15.91
N ASP A 59 -0.79 -1.80 15.92
CA ASP A 59 -1.62 -0.88 16.71
C ASP A 59 -1.42 -1.05 18.23
N ARG A 60 -1.31 -2.28 18.74
CA ARG A 60 -1.08 -2.52 20.16
C ARG A 60 0.33 -2.15 20.60
N ILE A 61 1.35 -2.47 19.80
CA ILE A 61 2.72 -2.07 20.06
C ILE A 61 2.78 -0.53 20.10
N ALA A 62 2.22 0.15 19.08
CA ALA A 62 2.20 1.62 19.01
C ALA A 62 1.62 2.27 20.28
N ARG A 63 0.52 1.71 20.80
CA ARG A 63 -0.08 2.20 22.06
C ARG A 63 0.79 1.97 23.28
N ARG A 64 1.51 0.85 23.34
CA ARG A 64 2.39 0.51 24.47
C ARG A 64 3.64 1.38 24.53
N ILE A 65 4.23 1.64 23.36
CA ILE A 65 5.50 2.37 23.28
C ILE A 65 5.32 3.88 23.03
N GLY A 66 4.07 4.35 22.82
CA GLY A 66 3.77 5.76 22.53
C GLY A 66 4.31 6.25 21.18
N GLN A 67 4.71 5.34 20.28
CA GLN A 67 5.31 5.63 18.98
C GLN A 67 4.54 4.92 17.87
N ALA A 68 4.50 5.52 16.66
CA ALA A 68 3.93 4.84 15.50
C ALA A 68 4.70 3.55 15.17
N VAL A 69 3.92 2.52 14.90
CA VAL A 69 4.42 1.27 14.35
C VAL A 69 3.65 1.02 13.05
N PRO A 70 4.22 1.37 11.91
CA PRO A 70 3.62 1.00 10.62
C PRO A 70 3.53 -0.51 10.52
N VAL A 71 2.40 -1.03 10.05
CA VAL A 71 2.23 -2.49 9.85
C VAL A 71 3.34 -3.07 8.99
N SER A 72 3.79 -2.30 8.07
CA SER A 72 4.91 -2.58 7.17
C SER A 72 6.25 -2.80 7.82
N LEU A 73 6.49 -2.08 8.91
CA LEU A 73 7.73 -2.28 9.64
C LEU A 73 7.77 -3.71 10.17
N LEU A 74 6.60 -4.25 10.58
CA LEU A 74 6.45 -5.64 10.98
C LEU A 74 6.65 -6.62 9.82
N TYR A 75 6.18 -6.28 8.61
CA TYR A 75 6.42 -7.11 7.42
C TYR A 75 7.89 -7.13 6.99
N ARG A 76 8.58 -6.00 7.06
CA ARG A 76 10.02 -5.90 6.74
C ARG A 76 10.89 -6.51 7.81
N ASN A 77 10.46 -6.42 9.05
CA ASN A 77 11.20 -6.89 10.21
C ASN A 77 10.33 -7.87 11.00
N PRO A 78 10.02 -9.03 10.42
CA PRO A 78 9.10 -9.98 11.03
C PRO A 78 9.68 -10.71 12.24
N GLN A 79 10.99 -10.60 12.48
CA GLN A 79 11.66 -11.08 13.67
C GLN A 79 11.60 -10.02 14.76
N LEU A 80 11.35 -10.42 16.00
CA LEU A 80 11.12 -9.49 17.12
C LEU A 80 12.28 -8.51 17.31
N GLN A 81 13.51 -9.00 17.33
CA GLN A 81 14.71 -8.17 17.50
C GLN A 81 14.83 -7.14 16.38
N SER A 82 14.69 -7.56 15.12
CA SER A 82 14.83 -6.66 13.98
C SER A 82 13.73 -5.59 13.94
N LEU A 83 12.51 -5.94 14.39
CA LEU A 83 11.44 -4.95 14.55
C LEU A 83 11.78 -3.91 15.62
N ALA A 84 12.33 -4.34 16.74
CA ALA A 84 12.74 -3.44 17.82
C ALA A 84 13.90 -2.52 17.39
N GLU A 85 14.88 -3.06 16.69
CA GLU A 85 15.99 -2.29 16.13
C GLU A 85 15.52 -1.23 15.12
N ALA A 86 14.61 -1.61 14.20
CA ALA A 86 14.03 -0.70 13.23
C ALA A 86 13.21 0.43 13.90
N LEU A 87 12.43 0.11 14.93
CA LEU A 87 11.71 1.10 15.72
C LEU A 87 12.64 2.03 16.49
N SER A 88 13.72 1.50 17.08
CA SER A 88 14.75 2.29 17.77
C SER A 88 15.49 3.23 16.83
N ALA A 89 15.71 2.82 15.59
CA ALA A 89 16.32 3.65 14.54
C ALA A 89 15.36 4.72 13.98
N GLY A 90 14.15 4.86 14.54
CA GLY A 90 13.17 5.84 14.07
C GLY A 90 12.52 5.51 12.72
N MET A 91 12.71 4.30 12.21
CA MET A 91 12.14 3.88 10.91
C MET A 91 10.60 3.82 10.92
N GLY A 92 9.95 4.00 12.08
CA GLY A 92 8.50 4.16 12.20
C GLY A 92 7.99 5.58 12.00
N ALA A 93 8.88 6.55 12.02
CA ALA A 93 8.57 7.98 11.87
C ALA A 93 8.78 8.41 10.42
N SER A 94 7.96 7.97 9.48
CA SER A 94 7.90 8.63 8.19
C SER A 94 7.18 9.97 8.35
N SER A 95 7.93 10.98 8.76
CA SER A 95 7.53 12.37 8.67
C SER A 95 7.42 12.72 7.19
N GLY A 96 6.21 12.66 6.65
CA GLY A 96 5.98 13.26 5.36
C GLY A 96 5.41 12.41 4.25
N GLY A 97 5.06 11.15 4.45
CA GLY A 97 4.23 10.42 3.48
C GLY A 97 4.94 9.75 2.31
N LEU A 98 6.20 10.05 1.99
CA LEU A 98 6.99 9.33 0.97
C LEU A 98 7.85 8.25 1.63
N VAL A 99 7.71 7.01 1.15
CA VAL A 99 8.33 5.82 1.73
C VAL A 99 9.13 5.08 0.65
N PRO A 100 10.47 4.97 0.77
CA PRO A 100 11.24 4.08 -0.11
C PRO A 100 10.79 2.63 0.12
N LEU A 101 10.33 1.95 -0.94
CA LEU A 101 9.87 0.56 -0.87
C LEU A 101 10.98 -0.43 -1.19
N ASN A 102 11.93 -0.04 -2.03
CA ASN A 102 13.15 -0.78 -2.34
C ASN A 102 14.33 0.18 -2.49
N HIS A 103 15.53 -0.38 -2.70
CA HIS A 103 16.74 0.38 -3.00
C HIS A 103 17.30 -0.05 -4.35
N ARG A 104 17.21 0.83 -5.37
CA ARG A 104 17.72 0.61 -6.73
C ARG A 104 18.45 1.86 -7.21
N PRO A 105 19.72 2.06 -6.81
CA PRO A 105 20.48 3.25 -7.18
C PRO A 105 20.59 3.42 -8.70
N GLY A 106 20.33 4.63 -9.20
CA GLY A 106 20.41 4.95 -10.62
C GLY A 106 19.22 4.47 -11.48
N ALA A 107 18.31 3.69 -10.93
CA ALA A 107 17.10 3.28 -11.63
C ALA A 107 16.05 4.41 -11.66
N PRO A 108 15.21 4.46 -12.71
CA PRO A 108 14.06 5.37 -12.74
C PRO A 108 13.13 5.13 -11.53
N THR A 109 12.58 6.19 -10.97
CA THR A 109 11.65 6.11 -9.86
C THR A 109 10.21 5.97 -10.34
N LEU A 110 9.52 4.92 -9.87
CA LEU A 110 8.07 4.76 -9.99
C LEU A 110 7.43 5.15 -8.64
N PHE A 111 6.62 6.21 -8.66
CA PHE A 111 5.86 6.67 -7.51
C PHE A 111 4.54 5.90 -7.39
N LEU A 112 4.30 5.27 -6.25
CA LEU A 112 3.14 4.42 -5.99
C LEU A 112 2.20 5.08 -4.98
N LEU A 113 0.98 5.40 -5.40
CA LEU A 113 -0.03 6.07 -4.58
C LEU A 113 -0.83 5.06 -3.75
N HIS A 114 -1.12 5.43 -2.49
CA HIS A 114 -1.80 4.55 -1.54
C HIS A 114 -3.21 4.16 -1.97
N PRO A 115 -3.65 2.91 -1.71
CA PRO A 115 -5.04 2.49 -1.86
C PRO A 115 -5.92 3.01 -0.71
N VAL A 116 -7.16 2.52 -0.64
CA VAL A 116 -8.15 2.92 0.38
C VAL A 116 -7.67 2.77 1.82
N GLY A 117 -6.73 1.86 2.09
CA GLY A 117 -6.10 1.67 3.40
C GLY A 117 -5.23 2.83 3.87
N GLY A 118 -4.78 3.69 2.96
CA GLY A 118 -3.98 4.88 3.27
C GLY A 118 -2.48 4.62 3.44
N ASP A 119 -2.03 3.37 3.39
CA ASP A 119 -0.63 2.98 3.42
C ASP A 119 -0.17 2.40 2.07
N VAL A 120 1.13 2.16 1.91
CA VAL A 120 1.74 1.76 0.64
C VAL A 120 2.36 0.35 0.66
N TRP A 121 2.08 -0.40 1.70
CA TRP A 121 2.71 -1.69 1.96
C TRP A 121 2.10 -2.84 1.20
N CYS A 122 0.95 -2.61 0.59
CA CYS A 122 0.40 -3.51 -0.43
C CYS A 122 1.38 -3.72 -1.60
N TYR A 123 2.32 -2.81 -1.82
CA TYR A 123 3.32 -2.88 -2.89
C TYR A 123 4.62 -3.59 -2.51
N GLN A 124 4.73 -4.17 -1.30
CA GLN A 124 5.97 -4.81 -0.86
C GLN A 124 6.35 -6.01 -1.74
N ASP A 125 5.37 -6.83 -2.13
CA ASP A 125 5.64 -7.97 -3.02
C ASP A 125 6.13 -7.53 -4.41
N LEU A 126 5.70 -6.36 -4.90
CA LEU A 126 6.24 -5.74 -6.12
C LEU A 126 7.68 -5.27 -5.91
N ALA A 127 7.94 -4.62 -4.76
CA ALA A 127 9.25 -4.08 -4.42
C ALA A 127 10.32 -5.16 -4.26
N ASP A 128 9.94 -6.30 -3.70
CA ASP A 128 10.79 -7.46 -3.45
C ASP A 128 10.87 -8.42 -4.64
N SER A 129 10.17 -8.10 -5.73
CA SER A 129 10.19 -8.93 -6.94
C SER A 129 11.57 -8.92 -7.62
N PRO A 130 12.10 -10.07 -8.03
CA PRO A 130 13.34 -10.13 -8.79
C PRO A 130 13.22 -9.51 -10.18
N THR A 131 12.00 -9.33 -10.69
CA THR A 131 11.73 -8.72 -12.00
C THR A 131 11.53 -7.20 -11.93
N MET A 132 11.53 -6.61 -10.73
CA MET A 132 11.44 -5.17 -10.53
C MET A 132 12.82 -4.53 -10.65
N ASP A 133 13.04 -3.73 -11.69
CA ASP A 133 14.28 -3.01 -11.94
C ASP A 133 14.17 -1.49 -11.72
N LEU A 134 13.00 -1.03 -11.24
CA LEU A 134 12.74 0.37 -10.90
C LEU A 134 12.96 0.64 -9.42
N ALA A 135 13.33 1.88 -9.09
CA ALA A 135 13.22 2.38 -7.72
C ALA A 135 11.75 2.67 -7.40
N LEU A 136 11.24 2.12 -6.29
CA LEU A 136 9.86 2.31 -5.88
C LEU A 136 9.77 3.25 -4.68
N ALA A 137 8.97 4.31 -4.82
CA ALA A 137 8.68 5.28 -3.79
C ALA A 137 7.17 5.33 -3.53
N GLY A 138 6.74 4.87 -2.37
CA GLY A 138 5.33 4.88 -1.99
C GLY A 138 4.91 6.21 -1.36
N LEU A 139 3.75 6.71 -1.74
CA LEU A 139 3.14 7.90 -1.13
C LEU A 139 1.95 7.46 -0.27
N ALA A 140 2.16 7.46 1.04
CA ALA A 140 1.14 7.17 2.03
C ALA A 140 0.26 8.40 2.31
N ARG A 141 -0.95 8.17 2.81
CA ARG A 141 -1.89 9.24 3.15
C ARG A 141 -1.31 10.15 4.23
N ALA A 142 -1.34 11.45 3.99
CA ALA A 142 -0.97 12.45 4.99
C ALA A 142 -1.93 12.43 6.19
N GLY A 143 -1.42 12.70 7.39
CA GLY A 143 -2.21 12.66 8.63
C GLY A 143 -2.40 11.24 9.19
N ALA A 144 -1.73 10.24 8.60
CA ALA A 144 -1.65 8.89 9.15
C ALA A 144 -0.64 8.79 10.32
N GLU A 145 0.05 9.87 10.69
CA GLU A 145 1.01 9.90 11.79
C GLU A 145 0.30 9.71 13.16
N PRO A 146 0.99 9.20 14.18
CA PRO A 146 0.46 9.10 15.53
C PRO A 146 0.07 10.47 16.09
N GLY A 147 -1.12 10.56 16.67
CA GLY A 147 -1.66 11.83 17.19
C GLY A 147 -2.26 12.76 16.12
N GLY A 148 -2.03 12.52 14.85
CA GLY A 148 -2.63 13.28 13.74
C GLY A 148 -4.16 13.11 13.71
N ARG A 149 -4.87 14.22 13.52
CA ARG A 149 -6.33 14.16 13.30
C ARG A 149 -6.61 13.79 11.84
N MET A 150 -7.11 12.58 11.63
CA MET A 150 -7.62 12.16 10.33
C MET A 150 -8.82 13.00 9.96
N ARG A 151 -8.66 13.84 8.92
CA ARG A 151 -9.74 14.67 8.34
C ARG A 151 -10.13 14.09 6.98
N TYR A 152 -11.36 14.36 6.56
CA TYR A 152 -11.76 14.11 5.18
C TYR A 152 -10.87 14.91 4.23
N GLN A 153 -10.40 14.24 3.18
CA GLN A 153 -9.69 14.85 2.05
C GLN A 153 -10.22 14.19 0.78
N GLY A 154 -10.71 14.97 -0.17
CA GLY A 154 -11.06 14.48 -1.49
C GLY A 154 -9.80 14.07 -2.28
N ILE A 155 -9.98 13.24 -3.31
CA ILE A 155 -8.87 12.74 -4.15
C ILE A 155 -8.04 13.89 -4.73
N VAL A 156 -8.66 14.96 -5.20
CA VAL A 156 -7.97 16.16 -5.72
C VAL A 156 -7.06 16.79 -4.66
N THR A 157 -7.54 16.95 -3.41
CA THR A 157 -6.74 17.49 -2.31
C THR A 157 -5.54 16.61 -1.99
N MET A 158 -5.76 15.27 -1.97
CA MET A 158 -4.66 14.31 -1.77
C MET A 158 -3.63 14.42 -2.88
N ALA A 159 -4.09 14.55 -4.14
CA ALA A 159 -3.21 14.66 -5.30
C ALA A 159 -2.30 15.89 -5.24
N HIS A 160 -2.81 17.05 -4.83
CA HIS A 160 -1.98 18.24 -4.64
C HIS A 160 -0.87 18.02 -3.62
N HIS A 161 -1.19 17.43 -2.44
CA HIS A 161 -0.19 17.10 -1.43
C HIS A 161 0.85 16.10 -1.92
N HIS A 162 0.41 15.08 -2.66
CA HIS A 162 1.33 14.08 -3.21
C HIS A 162 2.21 14.66 -4.32
N ALA A 163 1.68 15.52 -5.19
CA ALA A 163 2.46 16.19 -6.21
C ALA A 163 3.58 17.07 -5.61
N GLU A 164 3.30 17.78 -4.50
CA GLU A 164 4.34 18.54 -3.78
C GLU A 164 5.44 17.63 -3.25
N ARG A 165 5.09 16.49 -2.63
CA ARG A 165 6.06 15.51 -2.13
C ARG A 165 6.90 14.87 -3.23
N ILE A 166 6.30 14.61 -4.39
CA ILE A 166 7.01 14.09 -5.56
C ILE A 166 8.02 15.11 -6.05
N ILE A 167 7.63 16.40 -6.17
CA ILE A 167 8.52 17.48 -6.63
C ILE A 167 9.64 17.73 -5.60
N GLU A 168 9.36 17.69 -4.30
CA GLU A 168 10.37 17.78 -3.24
C GLU A 168 11.41 16.66 -3.34
N HIS A 169 10.99 15.44 -3.64
CA HIS A 169 11.86 14.27 -3.77
C HIS A 169 12.63 14.23 -5.10
N GLN A 170 11.95 14.55 -6.19
CA GLN A 170 12.47 14.60 -7.55
C GLN A 170 12.06 15.92 -8.20
N PRO A 171 12.89 16.98 -8.12
CA PRO A 171 12.52 18.33 -8.58
C PRO A 171 12.21 18.41 -10.07
N GLN A 172 12.76 17.51 -10.87
CA GLN A 172 12.57 17.50 -12.33
C GLN A 172 12.02 16.15 -12.79
N GLY A 173 11.03 16.21 -13.70
CA GLY A 173 10.53 15.05 -14.40
C GLY A 173 11.55 14.47 -15.41
N PRO A 174 11.17 13.50 -16.21
CA PRO A 174 9.80 12.97 -16.32
C PRO A 174 9.41 12.10 -15.13
N TYR A 175 8.13 12.17 -14.75
CA TYR A 175 7.59 11.38 -13.62
C TYR A 175 6.91 10.11 -14.12
N CYS A 176 7.09 9.02 -13.35
CA CYS A 176 6.39 7.77 -13.53
C CYS A 176 5.51 7.51 -12.30
N LEU A 177 4.21 7.33 -12.52
CA LEU A 177 3.20 7.23 -11.48
C LEU A 177 2.42 5.95 -11.64
N ALA A 178 2.07 5.27 -10.55
CA ALA A 178 1.08 4.21 -10.58
C ALA A 178 0.33 4.10 -9.24
N GLY A 179 -0.76 3.34 -9.25
CA GLY A 179 -1.49 3.04 -8.03
C GLY A 179 -2.48 1.91 -8.20
N TRP A 180 -2.66 1.13 -7.14
CA TRP A 180 -3.64 0.06 -7.05
C TRP A 180 -4.94 0.57 -6.45
N SER A 181 -6.10 0.14 -7.04
CA SER A 181 -7.41 0.50 -6.51
C SER A 181 -7.62 2.03 -6.49
N MET A 182 -7.98 2.62 -5.35
CA MET A 182 -8.04 4.06 -5.14
C MET A 182 -6.71 4.77 -5.49
N GLY A 183 -5.57 4.10 -5.30
CA GLY A 183 -4.26 4.65 -5.61
C GLY A 183 -4.11 5.06 -7.08
N GLY A 184 -4.75 4.33 -8.01
CA GLY A 184 -4.77 4.70 -9.43
C GLY A 184 -5.57 5.98 -9.68
N LEU A 185 -6.68 6.19 -8.97
CA LEU A 185 -7.45 7.43 -9.07
C LEU A 185 -6.64 8.64 -8.55
N ILE A 186 -5.91 8.45 -7.45
CA ILE A 186 -5.00 9.47 -6.92
C ILE A 186 -3.86 9.73 -7.91
N ALA A 187 -3.26 8.67 -8.49
CA ALA A 187 -2.17 8.80 -9.47
C ALA A 187 -2.61 9.59 -10.72
N MET A 188 -3.83 9.36 -11.20
CA MET A 188 -4.42 10.10 -12.30
C MET A 188 -4.55 11.60 -12.01
N GLU A 189 -5.01 11.98 -10.80
CA GLU A 189 -5.08 13.37 -10.39
C GLU A 189 -3.69 13.99 -10.15
N VAL A 190 -2.75 13.24 -9.55
CA VAL A 190 -1.35 13.69 -9.38
C VAL A 190 -0.75 13.99 -10.76
N ALA A 191 -0.97 13.12 -11.74
CA ALA A 191 -0.50 13.34 -13.11
C ALA A 191 -1.07 14.62 -13.70
N ALA A 192 -2.36 14.91 -13.50
CA ALA A 192 -2.99 16.14 -13.94
C ALA A 192 -2.39 17.38 -13.26
N VAL A 193 -2.21 17.35 -11.94
CA VAL A 193 -1.59 18.44 -11.16
C VAL A 193 -0.16 18.71 -11.63
N LEU A 194 0.65 17.68 -11.83
CA LEU A 194 2.02 17.80 -12.32
C LEU A 194 2.05 18.41 -13.72
N THR A 195 1.18 17.94 -14.62
CA THR A 195 1.08 18.47 -15.98
C THR A 195 0.63 19.94 -15.99
N GLN A 196 -0.36 20.33 -15.18
CA GLN A 196 -0.81 21.70 -15.02
C GLN A 196 0.30 22.63 -14.49
N ARG A 197 1.24 22.11 -13.72
CA ARG A 197 2.42 22.83 -13.22
C ARG A 197 3.59 22.85 -14.22
N GLY A 198 3.39 22.37 -15.46
CA GLY A 198 4.39 22.32 -16.51
C GLY A 198 5.39 21.16 -16.42
N HIS A 199 5.15 20.22 -15.55
CA HIS A 199 5.98 19.03 -15.43
C HIS A 199 5.56 17.92 -16.40
N ARG A 200 6.53 17.15 -16.88
CA ARG A 200 6.30 16.02 -17.78
C ARG A 200 6.03 14.74 -17.02
N VAL A 201 4.91 14.10 -17.29
CA VAL A 201 4.57 12.75 -16.82
C VAL A 201 4.83 11.77 -17.96
N ALA A 202 5.76 10.84 -17.77
CA ALA A 202 6.15 9.83 -18.75
C ALA A 202 5.22 8.62 -18.72
N PHE A 203 4.81 8.21 -17.53
CA PHE A 203 4.08 6.97 -17.32
C PHE A 203 2.98 7.15 -16.28
N LEU A 204 1.80 6.60 -16.57
CA LEU A 204 0.68 6.49 -15.64
C LEU A 204 0.13 5.06 -15.69
N GLY A 205 0.24 4.34 -14.57
CA GLY A 205 -0.24 2.96 -14.38
C GLY A 205 -1.44 2.90 -13.44
N LEU A 206 -2.54 2.33 -13.90
CA LEU A 206 -3.77 2.11 -13.14
C LEU A 206 -3.89 0.61 -12.85
N ILE A 207 -3.61 0.19 -11.61
CA ILE A 207 -3.63 -1.22 -11.23
C ILE A 207 -5.00 -1.53 -10.62
N ASP A 208 -5.82 -2.21 -11.38
CA ASP A 208 -7.18 -2.63 -11.04
C ASP A 208 -8.00 -1.53 -10.34
N SER A 209 -7.94 -0.34 -10.92
CA SER A 209 -8.59 0.87 -10.42
C SER A 209 -9.96 1.04 -11.06
N ALA A 210 -10.96 1.48 -10.30
CA ALA A 210 -12.31 1.68 -10.81
C ALA A 210 -12.93 2.97 -10.28
N LEU A 211 -13.75 3.62 -11.10
CA LEU A 211 -14.66 4.67 -10.65
C LEU A 211 -15.87 3.99 -10.01
N GLN A 212 -16.07 4.22 -8.74
CA GLN A 212 -17.12 3.56 -7.97
C GLN A 212 -18.46 4.28 -8.10
N GLU A 213 -19.38 3.73 -8.89
CA GLU A 213 -20.80 4.04 -8.72
C GLU A 213 -21.50 3.04 -7.78
N ARG A 214 -20.99 1.83 -7.64
CA ARG A 214 -21.63 0.71 -6.95
C ARG A 214 -21.45 0.60 -5.45
N PHE A 215 -20.46 1.25 -4.85
CA PHE A 215 -20.42 1.25 -3.38
C PHE A 215 -21.56 2.05 -2.73
N VAL A 216 -22.39 2.74 -3.54
CA VAL A 216 -23.41 3.69 -3.04
C VAL A 216 -24.79 3.53 -3.68
N GLY A 217 -24.95 2.77 -4.75
CA GLY A 217 -26.28 2.46 -5.30
C GLY A 217 -27.19 1.71 -4.32
N GLU A 218 -26.62 1.02 -3.33
CA GLU A 218 -27.33 0.29 -2.27
C GLU A 218 -26.72 0.48 -0.87
N CYS A 219 -25.65 1.25 -0.72
CA CYS A 219 -25.08 1.58 0.57
C CYS A 219 -25.49 2.99 0.99
N ASP A 220 -26.58 3.08 1.73
CA ASP A 220 -26.82 4.22 2.59
C ASP A 220 -25.65 4.35 3.62
N PHE A 221 -25.55 5.50 4.23
CA PHE A 221 -24.52 5.78 5.25
C PHE A 221 -24.52 4.72 6.37
N ALA A 222 -25.65 4.05 6.62
CA ALA A 222 -25.79 2.99 7.62
C ALA A 222 -25.14 1.67 7.18
N SER A 223 -25.20 1.33 5.90
CA SER A 223 -24.58 0.14 5.31
C SER A 223 -23.06 0.30 5.20
N ALA A 224 -22.57 1.46 4.76
CA ALA A 224 -21.14 1.81 4.81
C ALA A 224 -20.61 1.75 6.24
N ARG A 225 -21.37 2.26 7.22
CA ARG A 225 -21.01 2.21 8.64
C ARG A 225 -21.05 0.78 9.20
N ARG A 226 -21.96 -0.09 8.75
CA ARG A 226 -21.99 -1.51 9.10
C ARG A 226 -20.78 -2.24 8.53
N TRP A 227 -20.48 -2.04 7.23
CA TRP A 227 -19.30 -2.59 6.59
C TRP A 227 -18.03 -2.18 7.30
N LEU A 228 -17.88 -0.90 7.63
CA LEU A 228 -16.72 -0.39 8.38
C LEU A 228 -16.58 -0.97 9.79
N ARG A 229 -17.72 -1.24 10.48
CA ARG A 229 -17.70 -1.90 11.79
C ARG A 229 -17.28 -3.36 11.69
N ALA A 230 -17.57 -4.01 10.57
CA ALA A 230 -17.18 -5.39 10.28
C ALA A 230 -15.71 -5.50 9.87
N GLN A 231 -15.07 -4.39 9.41
CA GLN A 231 -13.67 -4.43 9.03
C GLN A 231 -12.78 -4.71 10.24
N PRO A 232 -11.84 -5.66 10.11
CA PRO A 232 -10.83 -5.89 11.13
C PRO A 232 -9.89 -4.68 11.24
N GLY A 233 -9.45 -4.38 12.45
CA GLY A 233 -8.45 -3.34 12.67
C GLY A 233 -8.83 -2.32 13.74
N SER A 234 -7.93 -1.38 13.99
CA SER A 234 -8.11 -0.30 14.95
C SER A 234 -9.21 0.69 14.51
N GLY A 235 -9.75 1.45 15.45
CA GLY A 235 -10.68 2.53 15.13
C GLY A 235 -10.11 3.55 14.14
N ARG A 236 -8.77 3.69 14.10
CA ARG A 236 -8.05 4.54 13.17
C ARG A 236 -8.08 3.98 11.75
N LEU A 237 -7.76 2.69 11.55
CA LEU A 237 -7.83 2.05 10.24
C LEU A 237 -9.24 2.12 9.68
N ARG A 238 -10.26 1.79 10.48
CA ARG A 238 -11.67 1.91 10.08
C ARG A 238 -12.03 3.33 9.66
N ARG A 239 -11.55 4.34 10.39
CA ARG A 239 -11.78 5.75 10.03
C ARG A 239 -11.07 6.13 8.74
N THR A 240 -9.83 5.64 8.51
CA THR A 240 -9.10 5.85 7.25
C THR A 240 -9.87 5.25 6.08
N LEU A 241 -10.28 3.99 6.19
CA LEU A 241 -11.07 3.31 5.18
C LEU A 241 -12.36 4.07 4.86
N ALA A 242 -13.09 4.53 5.90
CA ALA A 242 -14.33 5.30 5.73
C ALA A 242 -14.11 6.59 4.96
N LEU A 243 -13.12 7.38 5.37
CA LEU A 243 -12.84 8.69 4.77
C LEU A 243 -12.34 8.53 3.32
N ASN A 244 -11.54 7.52 3.05
CA ASN A 244 -11.02 7.24 1.72
C ASN A 244 -12.11 6.66 0.80
N ALA A 245 -12.98 5.78 1.30
CA ALA A 245 -14.13 5.28 0.53
C ALA A 245 -15.07 6.43 0.15
N LEU A 246 -15.32 7.35 1.08
CA LEU A 246 -16.12 8.55 0.79
C LEU A 246 -15.43 9.43 -0.26
N ALA A 247 -14.11 9.60 -0.19
CA ALA A 247 -13.36 10.37 -1.19
C ALA A 247 -13.44 9.74 -2.59
N CYS A 248 -13.43 8.41 -2.70
CA CYS A 248 -13.66 7.72 -3.98
C CYS A 248 -15.07 7.92 -4.49
N HIS A 249 -16.07 7.89 -3.60
CA HIS A 249 -17.46 8.11 -3.96
C HIS A 249 -17.73 9.52 -4.49
N ASP A 250 -17.14 10.52 -3.85
CA ASP A 250 -17.32 11.95 -4.21
C ASP A 250 -16.50 12.34 -5.45
N TYR A 251 -15.57 11.49 -5.88
CA TYR A 251 -14.65 11.81 -6.96
C TYR A 251 -15.30 11.74 -8.33
N ARG A 252 -15.17 12.82 -9.10
CA ARG A 252 -15.63 12.94 -10.48
C ARG A 252 -14.48 13.47 -11.33
N PRO A 253 -13.76 12.60 -12.04
CA PRO A 253 -12.65 13.01 -12.90
C PRO A 253 -13.15 13.74 -14.16
N GLY A 254 -12.39 14.74 -14.61
CA GLY A 254 -12.54 15.30 -15.94
C GLY A 254 -11.75 14.50 -16.97
N GLN A 255 -11.82 14.90 -18.25
CA GLN A 255 -11.00 14.33 -19.32
C GLN A 255 -9.51 14.64 -19.15
N ARG A 256 -8.66 13.72 -19.58
CA ARG A 256 -7.19 13.77 -19.45
C ARG A 256 -6.53 13.51 -20.81
N GLY A 257 -5.68 14.42 -21.23
CA GLY A 257 -4.84 14.27 -22.44
C GLY A 257 -3.62 13.35 -22.23
N LEU A 258 -3.60 12.55 -21.16
CA LEU A 258 -2.50 11.66 -20.80
C LEU A 258 -2.76 10.23 -21.32
N ARG A 259 -1.70 9.54 -21.71
CA ARG A 259 -1.76 8.10 -21.96
C ARG A 259 -1.68 7.36 -20.62
N ALA A 260 -2.46 6.29 -20.47
CA ALA A 260 -2.44 5.45 -19.29
C ALA A 260 -2.43 3.97 -19.62
N HIS A 261 -1.73 3.20 -18.79
CA HIS A 261 -1.71 1.75 -18.83
C HIS A 261 -2.66 1.23 -17.75
N TYR A 262 -3.46 0.24 -18.11
CA TYR A 262 -4.38 -0.38 -17.18
C TYR A 262 -4.03 -1.85 -16.97
N TYR A 263 -3.82 -2.24 -15.71
CA TYR A 263 -3.46 -3.60 -15.29
C TYR A 263 -4.68 -4.22 -14.61
N LEU A 264 -5.39 -5.08 -15.36
CA LEU A 264 -6.66 -5.68 -14.96
C LEU A 264 -6.44 -6.98 -14.19
N ALA A 265 -7.07 -7.12 -13.05
CA ALA A 265 -7.26 -8.38 -12.36
C ALA A 265 -8.46 -9.11 -12.98
N ALA A 266 -8.21 -10.18 -13.77
CA ALA A 266 -9.22 -10.81 -14.62
C ALA A 266 -10.01 -11.94 -13.94
N GLU A 267 -9.66 -12.35 -12.70
CA GLU A 267 -10.42 -13.34 -11.94
C GLU A 267 -11.61 -12.70 -11.24
N LEU A 268 -12.82 -13.18 -11.58
CA LEU A 268 -14.05 -12.97 -10.80
C LEU A 268 -14.59 -11.54 -10.66
N SER A 269 -14.29 -10.62 -11.54
CA SER A 269 -15.12 -9.41 -11.55
C SER A 269 -16.25 -9.56 -12.57
N ASP A 270 -17.47 -9.80 -12.12
CA ASP A 270 -18.69 -9.61 -12.92
C ASP A 270 -18.85 -8.14 -13.37
N ASP A 271 -17.99 -7.24 -12.87
CA ASP A 271 -17.98 -5.82 -13.18
C ASP A 271 -16.80 -5.47 -14.11
N HIS A 272 -16.91 -5.89 -15.38
CA HIS A 272 -15.97 -5.49 -16.43
C HIS A 272 -16.11 -4.01 -16.84
N ASP A 273 -16.96 -3.22 -16.19
CA ASP A 273 -17.20 -1.82 -16.53
C ASP A 273 -16.16 -0.84 -15.95
N GLY A 274 -15.40 -1.25 -14.93
CA GLY A 274 -14.37 -0.39 -14.31
C GLY A 274 -13.37 0.20 -15.29
N PRO A 275 -12.69 -0.63 -16.14
CA PRO A 275 -11.80 -0.13 -17.18
C PRO A 275 -12.50 0.74 -18.24
N ARG A 276 -13.72 0.40 -18.62
CA ARG A 276 -14.51 1.14 -19.63
C ARG A 276 -14.86 2.54 -19.16
N ARG A 277 -15.28 2.69 -17.89
CA ARG A 277 -15.60 3.98 -17.30
C ARG A 277 -14.37 4.86 -17.15
N LEU A 278 -13.25 4.28 -16.69
CA LEU A 278 -11.99 5.01 -16.64
C LEU A 278 -11.49 5.42 -18.02
N ALA A 279 -11.68 4.57 -19.04
CA ALA A 279 -11.31 4.89 -20.41
C ALA A 279 -11.99 6.17 -20.92
N GLN A 280 -13.23 6.45 -20.48
CA GLN A 280 -13.94 7.69 -20.84
C GLN A 280 -13.27 8.96 -20.28
N CYS A 281 -12.40 8.82 -19.28
CA CYS A 281 -11.67 9.93 -18.69
C CYS A 281 -10.36 10.25 -19.43
N PHE A 282 -10.02 9.51 -20.49
CA PHE A 282 -8.79 9.69 -21.26
C PHE A 282 -9.14 9.95 -22.73
N GLU A 283 -8.39 10.86 -23.36
CA GLU A 283 -8.51 11.14 -24.79
C GLU A 283 -7.94 10.01 -25.66
N ALA A 284 -6.89 9.35 -25.15
CA ALA A 284 -6.28 8.20 -25.79
C ALA A 284 -6.80 6.88 -25.17
N PRO A 285 -6.89 5.79 -25.95
CA PRO A 285 -7.26 4.48 -25.42
C PRO A 285 -6.30 4.02 -24.32
N LEU A 286 -6.85 3.32 -23.30
CA LEU A 286 -6.04 2.68 -22.26
C LEU A 286 -5.26 1.50 -22.85
N GLU A 287 -3.97 1.42 -22.54
CA GLU A 287 -3.18 0.22 -22.82
C GLU A 287 -3.47 -0.85 -21.79
N LEU A 288 -4.30 -1.84 -22.17
CA LEU A 288 -4.77 -2.89 -21.25
C LEU A 288 -3.79 -4.06 -21.17
N ARG A 289 -3.52 -4.51 -19.95
CA ARG A 289 -2.81 -5.75 -19.59
C ARG A 289 -3.67 -6.53 -18.60
N SER A 290 -3.89 -7.81 -18.82
CA SER A 290 -4.70 -8.67 -17.95
C SER A 290 -3.84 -9.67 -17.20
N PHE A 291 -4.20 -9.91 -15.94
CA PHE A 291 -3.53 -10.86 -15.04
C PHE A 291 -4.58 -11.81 -14.47
N ALA A 292 -4.25 -13.11 -14.40
CA ALA A 292 -5.08 -14.12 -13.72
C ALA A 292 -5.00 -13.90 -12.20
N ALA A 293 -5.76 -12.95 -11.69
CA ALA A 293 -5.77 -12.51 -10.30
C ALA A 293 -7.10 -11.89 -9.93
N SER A 294 -7.42 -11.89 -8.65
CA SER A 294 -8.47 -11.05 -8.08
C SER A 294 -7.92 -9.65 -7.75
N HIS A 295 -8.84 -8.71 -7.38
CA HIS A 295 -8.48 -7.37 -6.94
C HIS A 295 -7.39 -7.36 -5.87
N ASP A 296 -7.51 -8.24 -4.87
CA ASP A 296 -6.58 -8.27 -3.72
C ASP A 296 -5.27 -9.02 -4.01
N THR A 297 -5.27 -9.91 -5.00
CA THR A 297 -4.11 -10.77 -5.29
C THR A 297 -3.20 -10.25 -6.39
N ILE A 298 -3.65 -9.28 -7.21
CA ILE A 298 -2.85 -8.72 -8.31
C ILE A 298 -1.54 -8.09 -7.82
N VAL A 299 -1.51 -7.52 -6.62
CA VAL A 299 -0.32 -6.92 -5.98
C VAL A 299 0.38 -7.89 -5.02
N ARG A 300 0.01 -9.19 -5.03
CA ARG A 300 0.57 -10.25 -4.18
C ARG A 300 1.28 -11.29 -5.02
N ARG A 301 2.31 -11.92 -4.44
CA ARG A 301 2.96 -13.08 -5.09
C ARG A 301 1.98 -14.25 -5.20
N PRO A 302 2.06 -15.05 -6.27
CA PRO A 302 3.06 -14.96 -7.35
C PRO A 302 2.77 -13.94 -8.44
N VAL A 303 1.55 -13.37 -8.52
CA VAL A 303 1.13 -12.45 -9.59
C VAL A 303 1.94 -11.15 -9.59
N ALA A 304 2.31 -10.67 -8.40
CA ALA A 304 3.13 -9.47 -8.24
C ALA A 304 4.45 -9.53 -9.03
N ASP A 305 5.06 -10.72 -9.18
CA ASP A 305 6.31 -10.86 -9.95
C ASP A 305 6.09 -10.62 -11.45
N ALA A 306 4.97 -11.10 -12.01
CA ALA A 306 4.60 -10.85 -13.40
C ALA A 306 4.19 -9.37 -13.62
N LEU A 307 3.45 -8.80 -12.68
CA LEU A 307 3.08 -7.38 -12.71
C LEU A 307 4.31 -6.48 -12.62
N ALA A 308 5.26 -6.78 -11.73
CA ALA A 308 6.50 -6.05 -11.56
C ALA A 308 7.31 -5.97 -12.86
N GLY A 309 7.54 -7.12 -13.51
CA GLY A 309 8.26 -7.16 -14.79
C GLY A 309 7.51 -6.45 -15.93
N THR A 310 6.17 -6.43 -15.89
CA THR A 310 5.37 -5.71 -16.88
C THR A 310 5.42 -4.21 -16.66
N LEU A 311 5.28 -3.74 -15.41
CA LEU A 311 5.44 -2.34 -15.02
C LEU A 311 6.83 -1.80 -15.41
N SER A 312 7.88 -2.56 -15.11
CA SER A 312 9.26 -2.20 -15.47
C SER A 312 9.41 -1.97 -16.96
N ARG A 313 8.98 -2.92 -17.79
CA ARG A 313 9.05 -2.79 -19.26
C ARG A 313 8.25 -1.62 -19.79
N ASP A 314 7.02 -1.40 -19.28
CA ASP A 314 6.15 -0.32 -19.77
C ASP A 314 6.69 1.06 -19.36
N VAL A 315 7.26 1.20 -18.15
CA VAL A 315 7.95 2.43 -17.71
C VAL A 315 9.17 2.74 -18.56
N HIS A 316 10.06 1.76 -18.80
CA HIS A 316 11.23 1.97 -19.65
C HIS A 316 10.85 2.35 -21.07
N ARG A 317 9.81 1.71 -21.66
CA ARG A 317 9.30 2.07 -22.98
C ARG A 317 8.81 3.51 -23.01
N ALA A 318 8.07 3.94 -21.98
CA ALA A 318 7.55 5.30 -21.89
C ALA A 318 8.67 6.34 -21.75
N LEU A 319 9.70 6.05 -20.96
CA LEU A 319 10.87 6.93 -20.80
C LEU A 319 11.68 7.05 -22.10
N ASN A 320 11.92 5.93 -22.79
CA ASN A 320 12.65 5.92 -24.06
C ASN A 320 11.92 6.72 -25.17
N ALA A 321 10.58 6.63 -25.22
CA ALA A 321 9.77 7.40 -26.17
C ALA A 321 9.80 8.92 -25.93
N ILE A 322 10.29 9.35 -24.79
CA ILE A 322 10.44 10.76 -24.44
C ILE A 322 11.85 11.28 -24.80
N SER A 323 12.84 10.39 -24.83
CA SER A 323 14.24 10.73 -25.11
C SER A 323 14.59 10.71 -26.59
N SER A 324 13.71 10.13 -27.42
CA SER A 324 13.76 10.12 -28.87
C SER A 324 12.97 11.29 -29.46
#